data_75b58c87a0d2ed61612dbf530942e163
#
_entry.id   75b58c87a0d2ed61612dbf530942e163
#
_cell.length_a   1.000
_cell.length_b   1.000
_cell.length_c   1.000
_cell.angle_alpha   90.00
_cell.angle_beta   90.00
_cell.angle_gamma   90.00
#
_symmetry.space_group_name_H-M   'P 1'
#
loop_
_entity.id
_entity.type
_entity.pdbx_description
1 polymer ?
#
loop_
_entity_poly.entity_id
_entity_poly.type
_entity_poly.pdbx_seq_one_letter_code
_entity_poly.pdbx_strand_id
1 'polypeptide(L)'
;VEKTIKSVQDLYDMLDADFRSAKQFWEPFYEDRNRPIPFFPNKPDENLVAHVNAGVLSGGKALELGCGPGRNALYLTRQGYQVDAYDLSETAIAWAKERAEEEHLDVHFECRSVFELSLEQEYDLVYDSGCLHHLLPHQRIPYIEMIHNALRPGGYFGMTCFAPGFGDIGGPETVMNDWQVYQEKSMRGGLAFTEEKLRYMLEDGFECVEFRAMKAMEQHEPCFGVPFLWATVWRKKNS
;
A
#
# COMPACT_ATOMS: atom_id res chain seq x y z
N VAL A 1 -37.04 1.46 5.22
CA VAL A 1 -36.88 0.02 4.91
C VAL A 1 -35.58 -0.42 5.54
N GLU A 2 -35.70 -1.16 6.65
CA GLU A 2 -34.56 -1.44 7.52
C GLU A 2 -33.60 -2.45 6.87
N LYS A 3 -32.31 -2.09 6.76
CA LYS A 3 -31.19 -2.97 6.35
C LYS A 3 -31.42 -3.80 5.08
N THR A 4 -32.04 -3.22 4.05
CA THR A 4 -32.25 -3.88 2.77
C THR A 4 -31.08 -3.55 1.84
N ILE A 5 -30.39 -4.58 1.34
CA ILE A 5 -29.34 -4.43 0.33
C ILE A 5 -29.99 -4.08 -1.01
N LYS A 6 -29.64 -2.93 -1.57
CA LYS A 6 -30.17 -2.45 -2.85
C LYS A 6 -29.06 -2.11 -3.85
N SER A 7 -27.85 -1.92 -3.37
CA SER A 7 -26.67 -1.58 -4.18
C SER A 7 -25.48 -2.43 -3.77
N VAL A 8 -24.41 -2.43 -4.60
CA VAL A 8 -23.12 -3.04 -4.24
C VAL A 8 -22.52 -2.33 -3.02
N GLN A 9 -22.75 -1.02 -2.88
CA GLN A 9 -22.28 -0.27 -1.71
C GLN A 9 -22.95 -0.75 -0.42
N ASP A 10 -24.28 -0.99 -0.41
CA ASP A 10 -24.97 -1.55 0.76
C ASP A 10 -24.41 -2.92 1.17
N LEU A 11 -23.97 -3.72 0.18
CA LEU A 11 -23.31 -5.00 0.43
C LEU A 11 -21.93 -4.79 1.07
N TYR A 12 -21.14 -3.84 0.57
CA TYR A 12 -19.84 -3.51 1.13
C TYR A 12 -19.97 -2.98 2.56
N ASP A 13 -20.90 -2.05 2.79
CA ASP A 13 -21.18 -1.51 4.14
C ASP A 13 -21.60 -2.62 5.12
N MET A 14 -22.38 -3.61 4.64
CA MET A 14 -22.75 -4.77 5.44
C MET A 14 -21.52 -5.62 5.80
N LEU A 15 -20.63 -5.86 4.84
CA LEU A 15 -19.42 -6.66 5.05
C LEU A 15 -18.43 -5.93 5.97
N ASP A 16 -18.33 -4.61 5.87
CA ASP A 16 -17.47 -3.80 6.73
C ASP A 16 -17.97 -3.73 8.19
N ALA A 17 -19.28 -3.80 8.40
CA ALA A 17 -19.89 -3.62 9.72
C ALA A 17 -19.44 -4.64 10.79
N ASP A 18 -18.94 -5.78 10.37
CA ASP A 18 -18.42 -6.84 11.25
C ASP A 18 -16.95 -6.63 11.67
N PHE A 19 -16.28 -5.62 11.09
CA PHE A 19 -14.86 -5.37 11.34
C PHE A 19 -14.62 -4.02 12.00
N ARG A 20 -13.48 -3.91 12.69
CA ARG A 20 -13.01 -2.64 13.23
C ARG A 20 -12.66 -1.70 12.07
N SER A 21 -13.09 -0.44 12.18
CA SER A 21 -12.69 0.60 11.23
C SER A 21 -11.16 0.74 11.14
N ALA A 22 -10.62 0.79 9.92
CA ALA A 22 -9.20 1.00 9.70
C ALA A 22 -8.70 2.30 10.36
N LYS A 23 -9.47 3.41 10.30
CA LYS A 23 -9.11 4.68 10.94
C LYS A 23 -8.98 4.53 12.47
N GLN A 24 -9.88 3.77 13.13
CA GLN A 24 -9.80 3.52 14.57
C GLN A 24 -8.57 2.70 14.98
N PHE A 25 -7.96 1.96 14.04
CA PHE A 25 -6.72 1.24 14.29
C PHE A 25 -5.50 2.12 14.00
N TRP A 26 -5.45 2.75 12.82
CA TRP A 26 -4.26 3.45 12.34
C TRP A 26 -4.03 4.80 13.00
N GLU A 27 -5.09 5.54 13.38
CA GLU A 27 -4.93 6.86 14.02
C GLU A 27 -4.11 6.76 15.33
N PRO A 28 -4.49 5.95 16.35
CA PRO A 28 -3.68 5.80 17.56
C PRO A 28 -2.36 5.06 17.33
N PHE A 29 -2.23 4.30 16.22
CA PHE A 29 -1.00 3.59 15.89
C PHE A 29 0.18 4.54 15.68
N TYR A 30 -0.05 5.71 15.09
CA TYR A 30 0.97 6.70 14.78
C TYR A 30 1.20 7.75 15.88
N GLU A 31 0.43 7.76 16.97
CA GLU A 31 0.59 8.74 18.06
C GLU A 31 1.95 8.64 18.76
N ASP A 32 2.43 7.43 19.05
CA ASP A 32 3.74 7.22 19.66
C ASP A 32 4.81 6.95 18.60
N ARG A 33 5.50 8.02 18.20
CA ARG A 33 6.56 8.01 17.18
C ARG A 33 7.84 7.30 17.63
N ASN A 34 8.00 7.03 18.94
CA ASN A 34 9.17 6.36 19.51
C ASN A 34 9.06 4.84 19.54
N ARG A 35 7.93 4.29 19.12
CA ARG A 35 7.76 2.83 19.05
C ARG A 35 8.78 2.25 18.07
N PRO A 36 9.36 1.08 18.39
CA PRO A 36 10.35 0.42 17.53
C PRO A 36 9.67 -0.27 16.32
N ILE A 37 8.94 0.53 15.52
CA ILE A 37 8.28 0.06 14.31
C ILE A 37 9.26 0.18 13.15
N PRO A 38 9.55 -0.92 12.42
CA PRO A 38 10.62 -0.96 11.42
C PRO A 38 10.45 0.05 10.26
N PHE A 39 9.22 0.44 9.95
CA PHE A 39 8.91 1.41 8.88
C PHE A 39 8.65 2.84 9.37
N PHE A 40 8.87 3.14 10.66
CA PHE A 40 8.80 4.51 11.19
C PHE A 40 10.01 5.38 10.82
N PRO A 41 11.25 4.86 10.75
CA PRO A 41 12.36 5.62 10.22
C PRO A 41 12.09 6.13 8.79
N ASN A 42 12.61 7.33 8.47
CA ASN A 42 12.48 7.92 7.12
C ASN A 42 13.43 7.23 6.12
N LYS A 43 13.17 5.96 5.86
CA LYS A 43 13.94 5.11 4.94
C LYS A 43 13.01 4.53 3.88
N PRO A 44 13.26 4.76 2.59
CA PRO A 44 12.45 4.21 1.52
C PRO A 44 12.59 2.69 1.43
N ASP A 45 11.62 2.05 0.81
CA ASP A 45 11.67 0.62 0.49
C ASP A 45 12.85 0.29 -0.43
N GLU A 46 13.57 -0.78 -0.14
CA GLU A 46 14.77 -1.18 -0.91
C GLU A 46 14.45 -1.48 -2.37
N ASN A 47 13.27 -2.10 -2.62
CA ASN A 47 12.81 -2.42 -3.97
C ASN A 47 12.46 -1.16 -4.76
N LEU A 48 11.84 -0.16 -4.12
CA LEU A 48 11.55 1.13 -4.76
C LEU A 48 12.86 1.81 -5.20
N VAL A 49 13.83 1.86 -4.29
CA VAL A 49 15.16 2.41 -4.58
C VAL A 49 15.87 1.65 -5.69
N ALA A 50 15.80 0.31 -5.68
CA ALA A 50 16.40 -0.53 -6.71
C ALA A 50 15.82 -0.26 -8.10
N HIS A 51 14.49 -0.12 -8.21
CA HIS A 51 13.81 0.14 -9.49
C HIS A 51 14.06 1.55 -10.04
N VAL A 52 14.10 2.56 -9.17
CA VAL A 52 14.47 3.93 -9.56
C VAL A 52 15.92 3.97 -10.06
N ASN A 53 16.85 3.38 -9.32
CA ASN A 53 18.26 3.32 -9.72
C ASN A 53 18.51 2.52 -11.01
N ALA A 54 17.71 1.50 -11.27
CA ALA A 54 17.78 0.72 -12.50
C ALA A 54 17.11 1.41 -13.70
N GLY A 55 16.46 2.57 -13.50
CA GLY A 55 15.74 3.29 -14.56
C GLY A 55 14.44 2.63 -15.03
N VAL A 56 13.95 1.62 -14.30
CA VAL A 56 12.63 1.01 -14.57
C VAL A 56 11.52 1.99 -14.20
N LEU A 57 11.70 2.71 -13.09
CA LEU A 57 10.83 3.80 -12.65
C LEU A 57 11.59 5.10 -12.91
N SER A 58 11.19 5.87 -13.91
CA SER A 58 12.01 6.95 -14.51
C SER A 58 11.45 8.36 -14.34
N GLY A 59 10.80 8.66 -13.22
CA GLY A 59 10.23 10.00 -12.98
C GLY A 59 8.80 10.14 -13.47
N GLY A 60 8.26 11.35 -13.38
CA GLY A 60 6.89 11.68 -13.73
C GLY A 60 5.99 11.94 -12.52
N LYS A 61 4.71 11.55 -12.60
CA LYS A 61 3.75 11.72 -11.51
C LYS A 61 3.56 10.38 -10.76
N ALA A 62 3.69 10.42 -9.45
CA ALA A 62 3.52 9.24 -8.58
C ALA A 62 2.39 9.44 -7.58
N LEU A 63 1.69 8.35 -7.29
CA LEU A 63 0.68 8.25 -6.25
C LEU A 63 1.12 7.23 -5.20
N GLU A 64 1.19 7.61 -3.93
CA GLU A 64 1.40 6.68 -2.82
C GLU A 64 0.11 6.47 -2.03
N LEU A 65 -0.30 5.21 -1.86
CA LEU A 65 -1.52 4.79 -1.18
C LEU A 65 -1.18 4.21 0.20
N GLY A 66 -1.77 4.78 1.27
CA GLY A 66 -1.42 4.42 2.64
C GLY A 66 0.01 4.84 2.98
N CYS A 67 0.34 6.11 2.70
CA CYS A 67 1.73 6.61 2.75
C CYS A 67 2.33 6.65 4.16
N GLY A 68 1.51 6.54 5.22
CA GLY A 68 1.96 6.70 6.58
C GLY A 68 2.75 8.00 6.79
N PRO A 69 3.90 7.97 7.51
CA PRO A 69 4.77 9.14 7.68
C PRO A 69 5.58 9.54 6.43
N GLY A 70 5.20 9.11 5.22
CA GLY A 70 5.66 9.64 3.95
C GLY A 70 7.05 9.21 3.47
N ARG A 71 7.66 8.14 4.01
CA ARG A 71 9.06 7.75 3.72
C ARG A 71 9.35 7.48 2.24
N ASN A 72 8.42 6.85 1.51
CA ASN A 72 8.57 6.59 0.08
C ASN A 72 8.17 7.80 -0.77
N ALA A 73 7.11 8.54 -0.40
CA ALA A 73 6.74 9.80 -1.06
C ALA A 73 7.88 10.82 -1.03
N LEU A 74 8.52 11.01 0.13
CA LEU A 74 9.69 11.88 0.27
C LEU A 74 10.85 11.41 -0.59
N TYR A 75 11.12 10.11 -0.64
CA TYR A 75 12.16 9.56 -1.50
C TYR A 75 11.85 9.82 -2.98
N LEU A 76 10.63 9.53 -3.44
CA LEU A 76 10.23 9.76 -4.84
C LEU A 76 10.35 11.23 -5.22
N THR A 77 9.97 12.15 -4.33
CA THR A 77 10.14 13.60 -4.56
C THR A 77 11.60 13.99 -4.69
N ARG A 78 12.51 13.45 -3.84
CA ARG A 78 13.97 13.64 -4.01
C ARG A 78 14.49 13.12 -5.35
N GLN A 79 13.82 12.14 -5.95
CA GLN A 79 14.15 11.61 -7.28
C GLN A 79 13.47 12.36 -8.44
N GLY A 80 12.80 13.49 -8.14
CA GLY A 80 12.19 14.35 -9.14
C GLY A 80 10.78 13.98 -9.58
N TYR A 81 10.10 13.10 -8.83
CA TYR A 81 8.67 12.85 -9.07
C TYR A 81 7.81 13.97 -8.49
N GLN A 82 6.70 14.28 -9.17
CA GLN A 82 5.58 14.97 -8.56
C GLN A 82 4.74 13.93 -7.81
N VAL A 83 4.58 14.10 -6.49
CA VAL A 83 3.98 13.05 -5.65
C VAL A 83 2.70 13.53 -5.00
N ASP A 84 1.62 12.75 -5.19
CA ASP A 84 0.41 12.80 -4.39
C ASP A 84 0.41 11.57 -3.44
N ALA A 85 0.16 11.79 -2.15
CA ALA A 85 0.24 10.74 -1.13
C ALA A 85 -0.91 10.83 -0.14
N TYR A 86 -1.59 9.71 0.08
CA TYR A 86 -2.81 9.64 0.89
C TYR A 86 -2.67 8.62 2.02
N ASP A 87 -3.22 8.97 3.18
CA ASP A 87 -3.38 8.07 4.33
C ASP A 87 -4.67 8.40 5.09
N LEU A 88 -5.22 7.42 5.80
CA LEU A 88 -6.42 7.59 6.65
C LEU A 88 -6.14 8.32 7.95
N SER A 89 -4.89 8.31 8.42
CA SER A 89 -4.48 8.88 9.69
C SER A 89 -4.06 10.33 9.54
N GLU A 90 -4.75 11.21 10.25
CA GLU A 90 -4.37 12.62 10.38
C GLU A 90 -3.01 12.78 11.05
N THR A 91 -2.72 11.93 12.05
CA THR A 91 -1.44 11.89 12.77
C THR A 91 -0.30 11.48 11.85
N ALA A 92 -0.49 10.47 10.98
CA ALA A 92 0.51 10.06 10.01
C ALA A 92 0.78 11.17 8.97
N ILE A 93 -0.26 11.79 8.44
CA ILE A 93 -0.16 12.89 7.47
C ILE A 93 0.51 14.13 8.08
N ALA A 94 0.18 14.48 9.33
CA ALA A 94 0.87 15.56 10.03
C ALA A 94 2.38 15.27 10.14
N TRP A 95 2.74 14.06 10.52
CA TRP A 95 4.15 13.64 10.60
C TRP A 95 4.84 13.64 9.23
N ALA A 96 4.16 13.21 8.16
CA ALA A 96 4.70 13.25 6.79
C ALA A 96 4.98 14.69 6.33
N LYS A 97 4.06 15.64 6.62
CA LYS A 97 4.23 17.07 6.31
C LYS A 97 5.39 17.69 7.08
N GLU A 98 5.54 17.41 8.39
CA GLU A 98 6.68 17.84 9.18
C GLU A 98 8.01 17.41 8.54
N ARG A 99 8.12 16.15 8.11
CA ARG A 99 9.32 15.64 7.41
C ARG A 99 9.57 16.31 6.07
N ALA A 100 8.51 16.60 5.31
CA ALA A 100 8.64 17.31 4.04
C ALA A 100 9.14 18.74 4.25
N GLU A 101 8.64 19.44 5.28
CA GLU A 101 9.10 20.78 5.66
C GLU A 101 10.57 20.78 6.09
N GLU A 102 11.00 19.82 6.92
CA GLU A 102 12.39 19.67 7.36
C GLU A 102 13.37 19.48 6.20
N GLU A 103 12.93 18.80 5.13
CA GLU A 103 13.72 18.52 3.95
C GLU A 103 13.48 19.50 2.78
N HIS A 104 12.59 20.48 2.95
CA HIS A 104 12.19 21.44 1.91
C HIS A 104 11.66 20.78 0.64
N LEU A 105 10.89 19.69 0.81
CA LEU A 105 10.28 18.93 -0.28
C LEU A 105 8.83 19.34 -0.48
N ASP A 106 8.41 19.48 -1.74
CA ASP A 106 7.02 19.75 -2.12
C ASP A 106 6.31 18.44 -2.47
N VAL A 107 5.51 17.95 -1.52
CA VAL A 107 4.71 16.72 -1.63
C VAL A 107 3.26 17.04 -1.28
N HIS A 108 2.34 16.61 -2.11
CA HIS A 108 0.92 16.73 -1.80
C HIS A 108 0.48 15.59 -0.86
N PHE A 109 0.47 15.87 0.46
CA PHE A 109 -0.04 14.97 1.48
C PHE A 109 -1.47 15.32 1.87
N GLU A 110 -2.39 14.34 1.80
CA GLU A 110 -3.79 14.52 2.18
C GLU A 110 -4.30 13.37 3.04
N CYS A 111 -5.02 13.71 4.14
CA CYS A 111 -5.74 12.72 4.94
C CYS A 111 -7.07 12.39 4.25
N ARG A 112 -7.10 11.25 3.56
CA ARG A 112 -8.27 10.78 2.81
C ARG A 112 -8.24 9.27 2.65
N SER A 113 -9.42 8.64 2.65
CA SER A 113 -9.56 7.23 2.30
C SER A 113 -9.22 6.99 0.83
N VAL A 114 -8.49 5.92 0.54
CA VAL A 114 -8.20 5.49 -0.83
C VAL A 114 -9.48 5.19 -1.62
N PHE A 115 -10.58 4.83 -0.94
CA PHE A 115 -11.89 4.57 -1.55
C PHE A 115 -12.69 5.84 -1.90
N GLU A 116 -12.24 7.01 -1.45
CA GLU A 116 -12.83 8.31 -1.78
C GLU A 116 -12.10 9.00 -2.93
N LEU A 117 -11.04 8.38 -3.46
CA LEU A 117 -10.27 8.92 -4.56
C LEU A 117 -11.00 8.64 -5.90
N SER A 118 -11.12 9.69 -6.72
CA SER A 118 -11.59 9.60 -8.10
C SER A 118 -10.45 10.07 -9.00
N LEU A 119 -9.70 9.12 -9.55
CA LEU A 119 -8.46 9.36 -10.29
C LEU A 119 -8.59 8.82 -11.71
N GLU A 120 -8.09 9.57 -12.69
CA GLU A 120 -8.12 9.21 -14.10
C GLU A 120 -6.72 9.34 -14.72
N GLN A 121 -6.14 8.24 -15.16
CA GLN A 121 -4.93 8.11 -16.01
C GLN A 121 -3.86 9.24 -15.88
N GLU A 122 -3.56 9.62 -14.63
CA GLU A 122 -2.66 10.75 -14.37
C GLU A 122 -1.25 10.31 -13.99
N TYR A 123 -1.09 9.08 -13.47
CA TYR A 123 0.13 8.64 -12.80
C TYR A 123 0.96 7.71 -13.66
N ASP A 124 2.28 7.92 -13.62
CA ASP A 124 3.29 7.03 -14.19
C ASP A 124 3.59 5.87 -13.22
N LEU A 125 3.44 6.13 -11.91
CA LEU A 125 3.65 5.18 -10.83
C LEU A 125 2.53 5.28 -9.79
N VAL A 126 1.94 4.14 -9.42
CA VAL A 126 1.20 3.99 -8.15
C VAL A 126 2.04 3.08 -7.24
N TYR A 127 2.23 3.49 -6.00
CA TYR A 127 3.01 2.73 -5.03
C TYR A 127 2.19 2.43 -3.77
N ASP A 128 2.24 1.18 -3.34
CA ASP A 128 1.58 0.65 -2.13
C ASP A 128 2.63 -0.06 -1.27
N SER A 129 2.98 0.55 -0.14
CA SER A 129 3.87 -0.08 0.83
C SER A 129 3.09 -0.58 2.04
N GLY A 130 2.33 -1.66 1.84
CA GLY A 130 1.64 -2.34 2.93
C GLY A 130 0.17 -1.97 3.13
N CYS A 131 -0.47 -1.28 2.18
CA CYS A 131 -1.90 -0.96 2.27
C CYS A 131 -2.77 -2.19 1.91
N LEU A 132 -2.49 -2.86 0.78
CA LEU A 132 -3.31 -3.98 0.26
C LEU A 132 -3.55 -5.09 1.28
N HIS A 133 -2.55 -5.44 2.06
CA HIS A 133 -2.66 -6.55 3.01
C HIS A 133 -3.47 -6.21 4.27
N HIS A 134 -3.88 -4.96 4.42
CA HIS A 134 -4.82 -4.49 5.44
C HIS A 134 -6.23 -4.26 4.91
N LEU A 135 -6.50 -4.57 3.63
CA LEU A 135 -7.82 -4.47 3.03
C LEU A 135 -8.59 -5.78 3.15
N LEU A 136 -9.88 -5.68 3.49
CA LEU A 136 -10.79 -6.82 3.44
C LEU A 136 -10.94 -7.35 2.01
N PRO A 137 -11.27 -8.63 1.82
CA PRO A 137 -11.33 -9.22 0.47
C PRO A 137 -12.22 -8.45 -0.51
N HIS A 138 -13.40 -7.99 -0.09
CA HIS A 138 -14.29 -7.21 -0.96
C HIS A 138 -13.74 -5.82 -1.31
N GLN A 139 -12.96 -5.22 -0.41
CA GLN A 139 -12.35 -3.90 -0.63
C GLN A 139 -11.23 -3.92 -1.68
N ARG A 140 -10.59 -5.07 -1.92
CA ARG A 140 -9.53 -5.21 -2.92
C ARG A 140 -10.02 -4.99 -4.34
N ILE A 141 -11.29 -5.31 -4.62
CA ILE A 141 -11.90 -5.17 -5.96
C ILE A 141 -11.87 -3.69 -6.39
N PRO A 142 -12.56 -2.76 -5.69
CA PRO A 142 -12.53 -1.35 -6.06
C PRO A 142 -11.13 -0.72 -5.90
N TYR A 143 -10.29 -1.26 -5.00
CA TYR A 143 -8.92 -0.78 -4.81
C TYR A 143 -8.04 -1.04 -6.04
N ILE A 144 -8.04 -2.27 -6.56
CA ILE A 144 -7.28 -2.64 -7.77
C ILE A 144 -7.83 -1.91 -9.00
N GLU A 145 -9.14 -1.76 -9.11
CA GLU A 145 -9.79 -1.00 -10.17
C GLU A 145 -9.37 0.48 -10.14
N MET A 146 -9.36 1.10 -8.96
CA MET A 146 -8.90 2.48 -8.76
C MET A 146 -7.43 2.64 -9.17
N ILE A 147 -6.54 1.73 -8.76
CA ILE A 147 -5.13 1.75 -9.17
C ILE A 147 -5.00 1.65 -10.70
N HIS A 148 -5.74 0.71 -11.31
CA HIS A 148 -5.73 0.56 -12.76
C HIS A 148 -6.19 1.85 -13.45
N ASN A 149 -7.26 2.49 -12.98
CA ASN A 149 -7.78 3.72 -13.56
C ASN A 149 -6.83 4.92 -13.36
N ALA A 150 -6.17 5.01 -12.21
CA ALA A 150 -5.23 6.08 -11.92
C ALA A 150 -3.97 6.06 -12.80
N LEU A 151 -3.53 4.89 -13.21
CA LEU A 151 -2.33 4.73 -14.03
C LEU A 151 -2.56 5.08 -15.50
N ARG A 152 -1.58 5.74 -16.11
CA ARG A 152 -1.47 5.87 -17.56
C ARG A 152 -1.25 4.52 -18.23
N PRO A 153 -1.61 4.36 -19.52
CA PRO A 153 -1.22 3.18 -20.28
C PRO A 153 0.29 2.92 -20.18
N GLY A 154 0.67 1.69 -19.79
CA GLY A 154 2.06 1.32 -19.58
C GLY A 154 2.71 1.84 -18.29
N GLY A 155 1.97 2.53 -17.43
CA GLY A 155 2.40 2.95 -16.10
C GLY A 155 2.61 1.74 -15.16
N TYR A 156 3.29 1.98 -14.04
CA TYR A 156 3.72 0.93 -13.12
C TYR A 156 2.96 0.96 -11.79
N PHE A 157 2.61 -0.21 -11.29
CA PHE A 157 2.15 -0.43 -9.93
C PHE A 157 3.24 -1.16 -9.15
N GLY A 158 3.88 -0.47 -8.21
CA GLY A 158 4.84 -1.03 -7.27
C GLY A 158 4.17 -1.37 -5.95
N MET A 159 4.44 -2.55 -5.39
CA MET A 159 3.77 -2.96 -4.16
C MET A 159 4.67 -3.80 -3.27
N THR A 160 4.55 -3.57 -1.95
CA THR A 160 5.00 -4.53 -0.93
C THR A 160 3.81 -5.03 -0.11
N CYS A 161 3.73 -6.33 0.15
CA CYS A 161 2.67 -6.92 0.96
C CYS A 161 3.14 -8.20 1.64
N PHE A 162 2.41 -8.67 2.66
CA PHE A 162 2.79 -9.83 3.44
C PHE A 162 2.94 -11.10 2.61
N ALA A 163 4.11 -11.76 2.78
CA ALA A 163 4.41 -13.12 2.34
C ALA A 163 4.13 -14.10 3.49
N PRO A 164 3.65 -15.35 3.24
CA PRO A 164 3.45 -16.37 4.26
C PRO A 164 4.75 -17.09 4.62
N GLY A 165 4.75 -17.84 5.74
CA GLY A 165 5.87 -18.67 6.17
C GLY A 165 6.93 -17.96 7.00
N PHE A 166 6.57 -16.87 7.66
CA PHE A 166 7.51 -16.03 8.43
C PHE A 166 7.06 -15.77 9.89
N GLY A 167 6.28 -16.69 10.47
CA GLY A 167 5.77 -16.54 11.85
C GLY A 167 6.88 -16.36 12.89
N ASP A 168 8.00 -17.04 12.73
CA ASP A 168 9.14 -16.98 13.67
C ASP A 168 9.82 -15.60 13.76
N ILE A 169 9.65 -14.75 12.74
CA ILE A 169 10.26 -13.42 12.67
C ILE A 169 9.25 -12.27 12.63
N GLY A 170 8.01 -12.53 13.07
CA GLY A 170 6.96 -11.53 13.19
C GLY A 170 6.15 -11.25 11.92
N GLY A 171 6.36 -12.03 10.86
CA GLY A 171 5.51 -12.06 9.67
C GLY A 171 4.36 -13.06 9.81
N PRO A 172 3.43 -13.12 8.85
CA PRO A 172 2.38 -14.12 8.81
C PRO A 172 2.93 -15.53 8.54
N GLU A 173 2.47 -16.52 9.31
CA GLU A 173 2.82 -17.92 9.08
C GLU A 173 2.02 -18.53 7.93
N THR A 174 0.73 -18.23 7.86
CA THR A 174 -0.20 -18.88 6.95
C THR A 174 -1.00 -17.88 6.13
N VAL A 175 -1.54 -18.35 5.02
CA VAL A 175 -2.52 -17.60 4.22
C VAL A 175 -3.92 -17.95 4.69
N MET A 176 -4.72 -16.93 5.03
CA MET A 176 -6.17 -17.10 5.17
C MET A 176 -6.82 -17.05 3.80
N ASN A 177 -7.75 -17.97 3.54
CA ASN A 177 -8.63 -17.78 2.39
C ASN A 177 -9.67 -16.69 2.69
N ASP A 178 -10.24 -16.09 1.65
CA ASP A 178 -11.11 -14.92 1.80
C ASP A 178 -12.40 -15.21 2.57
N TRP A 179 -12.91 -16.43 2.50
CA TRP A 179 -14.09 -16.86 3.27
C TRP A 179 -13.80 -16.95 4.77
N GLN A 180 -12.61 -17.43 5.14
CA GLN A 180 -12.19 -17.49 6.55
C GLN A 180 -12.14 -16.11 7.19
N VAL A 181 -11.72 -15.07 6.45
CA VAL A 181 -11.71 -13.68 6.96
C VAL A 181 -13.08 -13.28 7.48
N TYR A 182 -14.13 -13.57 6.73
CA TYR A 182 -15.51 -13.25 7.13
C TYR A 182 -16.06 -14.19 8.21
N GLN A 183 -15.74 -15.48 8.14
CA GLN A 183 -16.15 -16.44 9.16
C GLN A 183 -15.55 -16.15 10.52
N GLU A 184 -14.27 -15.77 10.57
CA GLU A 184 -13.56 -15.44 11.79
C GLU A 184 -13.72 -13.96 12.19
N LYS A 185 -14.29 -13.11 11.31
CA LYS A 185 -14.38 -11.66 11.47
C LYS A 185 -13.04 -11.02 11.85
N SER A 186 -11.97 -11.48 11.23
CA SER A 186 -10.61 -11.10 11.56
C SER A 186 -9.67 -11.24 10.38
N MET A 187 -8.72 -10.29 10.25
CA MET A 187 -7.58 -10.37 9.33
C MET A 187 -6.29 -10.79 10.05
N ARG A 188 -6.35 -11.10 11.35
CA ARG A 188 -5.19 -11.50 12.18
C ARG A 188 -4.00 -10.52 12.09
N GLY A 189 -4.28 -9.23 11.93
CA GLY A 189 -3.26 -8.16 11.82
C GLY A 189 -2.82 -7.83 10.41
N GLY A 190 -3.23 -8.60 9.41
CA GLY A 190 -2.94 -8.39 7.99
C GLY A 190 -2.92 -9.70 7.22
N LEU A 191 -3.27 -9.67 5.96
CA LEU A 191 -3.46 -10.85 5.14
C LEU A 191 -2.20 -11.16 4.32
N ALA A 192 -1.65 -12.36 4.47
CA ALA A 192 -0.59 -12.84 3.60
C ALA A 192 -1.14 -13.33 2.26
N PHE A 193 -0.32 -13.18 1.23
CA PHE A 193 -0.65 -13.61 -0.13
C PHE A 193 0.41 -14.58 -0.64
N THR A 194 -0.02 -15.64 -1.34
CA THR A 194 0.88 -16.41 -2.19
C THR A 194 1.13 -15.65 -3.50
N GLU A 195 2.23 -15.95 -4.18
CA GLU A 195 2.48 -15.42 -5.52
C GLU A 195 1.33 -15.73 -6.48
N GLU A 196 0.81 -16.96 -6.46
CA GLU A 196 -0.32 -17.40 -7.28
C GLU A 196 -1.57 -16.53 -7.03
N LYS A 197 -1.91 -16.24 -5.76
CA LYS A 197 -3.07 -15.41 -5.41
C LYS A 197 -2.89 -13.97 -5.90
N LEU A 198 -1.70 -13.37 -5.77
CA LEU A 198 -1.44 -12.02 -6.26
C LEU A 198 -1.50 -11.96 -7.80
N ARG A 199 -0.92 -12.95 -8.48
CA ARG A 199 -1.01 -13.03 -9.95
C ARG A 199 -2.45 -13.14 -10.41
N TYR A 200 -3.24 -14.03 -9.80
CA TYR A 200 -4.65 -14.17 -10.11
C TYR A 200 -5.46 -12.87 -9.91
N MET A 201 -5.15 -12.10 -8.87
CA MET A 201 -5.85 -10.84 -8.58
C MET A 201 -5.50 -9.72 -9.56
N LEU A 202 -4.29 -9.73 -10.14
CA LEU A 202 -3.76 -8.61 -10.92
C LEU A 202 -3.64 -8.91 -12.42
N GLU A 203 -3.69 -10.18 -12.85
CA GLU A 203 -3.38 -10.61 -14.22
C GLU A 203 -4.30 -10.02 -15.31
N ASP A 204 -5.53 -9.67 -14.97
CA ASP A 204 -6.47 -9.09 -15.96
C ASP A 204 -6.01 -7.70 -16.44
N GLY A 205 -5.54 -6.85 -15.52
CA GLY A 205 -5.16 -5.46 -15.81
C GLY A 205 -3.66 -5.21 -15.91
N PHE A 206 -2.84 -6.14 -15.40
CA PHE A 206 -1.42 -5.92 -15.23
C PHE A 206 -0.56 -7.08 -15.75
N GLU A 207 0.67 -6.75 -16.17
CA GLU A 207 1.75 -7.66 -16.48
C GLU A 207 2.78 -7.61 -15.35
N CYS A 208 3.16 -8.78 -14.82
CA CYS A 208 4.18 -8.86 -13.78
C CYS A 208 5.57 -8.60 -14.36
N VAL A 209 6.24 -7.56 -13.87
CA VAL A 209 7.61 -7.19 -14.25
C VAL A 209 8.62 -7.80 -13.29
N GLU A 210 8.36 -7.71 -11.97
CA GLU A 210 9.17 -8.35 -10.93
C GLU A 210 8.28 -8.92 -9.84
N PHE A 211 8.68 -10.08 -9.34
CA PHE A 211 8.08 -10.71 -8.16
C PHE A 211 9.18 -11.40 -7.35
N ARG A 212 9.46 -10.92 -6.17
CA ARG A 212 10.45 -11.52 -5.26
C ARG A 212 10.13 -11.25 -3.80
N ALA A 213 10.79 -11.95 -2.89
CA ALA A 213 10.83 -11.53 -1.50
C ALA A 213 11.59 -10.20 -1.37
N MET A 214 11.14 -9.33 -0.47
CA MET A 214 11.86 -8.12 -0.10
C MET A 214 13.18 -8.49 0.57
N LYS A 215 14.26 -7.75 0.28
CA LYS A 215 15.56 -8.01 0.92
C LYS A 215 15.53 -7.55 2.36
N ALA A 216 16.07 -8.36 3.26
CA ALA A 216 16.30 -7.92 4.63
C ALA A 216 17.35 -6.81 4.65
N MET A 217 17.01 -5.69 5.30
CA MET A 217 17.92 -4.54 5.47
C MET A 217 18.22 -4.36 6.95
N GLU A 218 19.47 -4.11 7.25
CA GLU A 218 19.90 -3.85 8.61
C GLU A 218 19.53 -2.42 9.06
N GLN A 219 19.45 -2.21 10.39
CA GLN A 219 19.03 -0.92 10.92
C GLN A 219 19.94 0.24 10.50
N HIS A 220 21.21 0.01 10.21
CA HIS A 220 22.17 1.04 9.77
C HIS A 220 22.11 1.35 8.26
N GLU A 221 21.45 0.50 7.47
CA GLU A 221 21.34 0.69 6.01
C GLU A 221 20.35 1.81 5.64
N PRO A 222 20.52 2.43 4.48
CA PRO A 222 19.73 3.60 4.07
C PRO A 222 18.29 3.28 3.65
N CYS A 223 17.97 2.00 3.45
CA CYS A 223 16.65 1.54 3.01
C CYS A 223 15.94 0.72 4.08
N PHE A 224 14.63 0.60 3.95
CA PHE A 224 13.80 -0.34 4.69
C PHE A 224 13.64 -1.63 3.88
N GLY A 225 13.71 -2.76 4.55
CA GLY A 225 13.39 -4.06 3.96
C GLY A 225 13.29 -5.14 5.01
N VAL A 226 12.29 -6.00 4.86
CA VAL A 226 12.03 -7.16 5.72
C VAL A 226 11.66 -8.38 4.87
N PRO A 227 12.17 -9.58 5.18
CA PRO A 227 12.03 -10.73 4.29
C PRO A 227 10.61 -11.31 4.23
N PHE A 228 9.73 -10.92 5.16
CA PHE A 228 8.34 -11.36 5.19
C PHE A 228 7.38 -10.50 4.34
N LEU A 229 7.94 -9.64 3.48
CA LEU A 229 7.18 -8.93 2.47
C LEU A 229 7.55 -9.42 1.06
N TRP A 230 6.56 -9.53 0.21
CA TRP A 230 6.77 -9.52 -1.24
C TRP A 230 7.13 -8.12 -1.68
N ALA A 231 8.05 -8.02 -2.63
CA ALA A 231 8.39 -6.82 -3.38
C ALA A 231 8.05 -7.08 -4.85
N THR A 232 7.06 -6.36 -5.38
CA THR A 232 6.53 -6.63 -6.72
C THR A 232 6.41 -5.36 -7.53
N VAL A 233 6.58 -5.48 -8.85
CA VAL A 233 6.30 -4.42 -9.83
C VAL A 233 5.46 -5.00 -10.96
N TRP A 234 4.43 -4.28 -11.29
CA TRP A 234 3.46 -4.63 -12.30
C TRP A 234 3.33 -3.48 -13.30
N ARG A 235 3.19 -3.80 -14.56
CA ARG A 235 2.96 -2.82 -15.62
C ARG A 235 1.51 -2.89 -16.06
N LYS A 236 0.83 -1.74 -16.12
CA LYS A 236 -0.51 -1.66 -16.68
C LYS A 236 -0.50 -2.11 -18.14
N LYS A 237 -1.35 -3.08 -18.48
CA LYS A 237 -1.54 -3.54 -19.87
C LYS A 237 -2.10 -2.41 -20.70
N ASN A 238 -1.62 -2.29 -21.94
CA ASN A 238 -2.24 -1.43 -22.93
C ASN A 238 -3.52 -2.14 -23.41
N SER A 239 -4.68 -1.65 -22.99
CA SER A 239 -5.97 -2.08 -23.51
C SER A 239 -6.25 -1.47 -24.87
#